data_a09d4c8433cc44a34dbaaf80a72695fc
#
_entry.id   a09d4c8433cc44a34dbaaf80a72695fc
#
_cell.length_a   1.000
_cell.length_b   1.000
_cell.length_c   1.000
_cell.angle_alpha   90.00
_cell.angle_beta   90.00
_cell.angle_gamma   90.00
#
_symmetry.space_group_name_H-M   'P 1'
#
loop_
_entity.id
_entity.type
_entity.pdbx_description
1 polymer ?
#
loop_
_entity_poly.entity_id
_entity_poly.type
_entity_poly.pdbx_seq_one_letter_code
_entity_poly.pdbx_strand_id
1 'polypeptide(L)'
;MCIRDSGTLKTVSSVQWYEFNAEPGAELKSESHGKGSLESITLCTGNLTVTVGDDIKTICAGETLRYQTDLPHKLKNEGNKDSHGFMVNLL
;
A
#
# COMPACT_ATOMS: atom_id res chain seq x y z
N MET A 1 7.65 12.53 -6.52
CA MET A 1 6.75 12.61 -7.02
C MET A 1 6.02 13.64 -6.70
N CYS A 2 5.56 14.27 -7.17
CA CYS A 2 4.99 15.19 -6.82
C CYS A 2 3.68 15.22 -7.04
N ILE A 3 3.01 15.85 -6.43
CA ILE A 3 1.85 15.72 -6.55
C ILE A 3 1.29 16.84 -6.67
N ARG A 4 1.09 17.51 -7.14
CA ARG A 4 0.70 18.50 -7.22
C ARG A 4 -0.50 18.65 -7.64
N ASP A 5 -1.35 18.71 -7.65
CA ASP A 5 -2.39 18.80 -8.11
C ASP A 5 -3.32 19.27 -7.54
N SER A 6 -3.42 19.80 -7.36
CA SER A 6 -3.93 20.53 -6.86
C SER A 6 -5.30 20.82 -6.93
N GLY A 7 -5.81 21.01 -7.76
CA GLY A 7 -7.14 21.48 -7.77
C GLY A 7 -8.14 20.59 -7.15
N THR A 8 -7.83 19.35 -7.05
CA THR A 8 -8.78 18.42 -6.53
C THR A 8 -8.59 18.10 -5.09
N LEU A 9 -7.72 18.79 -4.45
CA LEU A 9 -7.43 18.42 -3.10
C LEU A 9 -8.58 18.55 -2.16
N LYS A 10 -9.56 19.32 -2.50
CA LYS A 10 -10.66 19.48 -1.61
C LYS A 10 -11.44 18.22 -1.41
N THR A 11 -11.25 17.22 -2.23
CA THR A 11 -11.98 15.98 -2.04
C THR A 11 -11.26 15.01 -1.13
N VAL A 12 -10.07 15.35 -0.67
CA VAL A 12 -9.33 14.48 0.21
C VAL A 12 -9.42 15.05 1.60
N SER A 13 -10.07 14.35 2.51
CA SER A 13 -10.25 14.86 3.85
C SER A 13 -9.05 14.58 4.74
N SER A 14 -8.29 13.55 4.46
CA SER A 14 -7.08 13.31 5.21
C SER A 14 -6.15 12.41 4.45
N VAL A 15 -4.87 12.54 4.75
CA VAL A 15 -3.82 11.74 4.14
C VAL A 15 -3.00 11.17 5.28
N GLN A 16 -2.78 9.86 5.24
CA GLN A 16 -1.89 9.21 6.19
C GLN A 16 -0.82 8.51 5.38
N TRP A 17 0.43 8.65 5.79
CA TRP A 17 1.47 7.87 5.14
C TRP A 17 2.49 7.42 6.16
N TYR A 18 3.08 6.28 5.89
CA TYR A 18 4.05 5.69 6.78
C TYR A 18 5.12 4.96 6.01
N GLU A 19 6.24 4.83 6.66
CA GLU A 19 7.30 3.98 6.19
C GLU A 19 7.12 2.64 6.86
N PHE A 20 7.36 1.55 6.16
CA PHE A 20 7.25 0.24 6.74
C PHE A 20 8.46 -0.62 6.42
N ASN A 21 8.72 -1.57 7.29
CA ASN A 21 9.74 -2.56 7.11
C ASN A 21 9.10 -3.90 7.39
N ALA A 22 9.27 -4.86 6.52
CA ALA A 22 8.69 -6.18 6.69
C ALA A 22 9.78 -7.24 6.58
N GLU A 23 10.00 -7.97 7.64
CA GLU A 23 10.94 -9.09 7.63
C GLU A 23 10.37 -10.22 6.81
N PRO A 24 11.21 -11.18 6.37
CA PRO A 24 10.68 -12.34 5.68
C PRO A 24 9.63 -13.05 6.52
N GLY A 25 8.49 -13.33 5.92
CA GLY A 25 7.38 -13.96 6.61
C GLY A 25 6.45 -13.01 7.32
N ALA A 26 6.81 -11.74 7.43
CA ALA A 26 5.95 -10.78 8.11
C ALA A 26 4.68 -10.53 7.30
N GLU A 27 3.59 -10.37 8.00
CA GLU A 27 2.30 -10.22 7.36
C GLU A 27 1.50 -9.13 8.07
N LEU A 28 0.85 -8.31 7.30
CA LEU A 28 -0.03 -7.27 7.83
C LEU A 28 -1.39 -7.44 7.18
N LYS A 29 -2.40 -7.63 7.98
CA LYS A 29 -3.77 -7.75 7.49
C LYS A 29 -4.55 -6.52 7.89
N SER A 30 -5.38 -6.05 6.99
CA SER A 30 -6.24 -4.91 7.27
C SER A 30 -7.63 -5.18 6.78
N GLU A 31 -8.60 -4.72 7.53
CA GLU A 31 -9.97 -4.81 7.10
C GLU A 31 -10.32 -3.61 6.24
N SER A 32 -11.47 -3.65 5.62
CA SER A 32 -11.81 -2.55 4.73
C SER A 32 -11.92 -1.26 5.52
N HIS A 33 -11.49 -0.17 4.89
CA HIS A 33 -11.53 1.15 5.49
C HIS A 33 -12.77 1.92 5.08
N GLY A 34 -13.69 1.28 4.38
CA GLY A 34 -14.89 1.96 3.91
C GLY A 34 -14.73 2.39 2.48
N LYS A 35 -15.81 2.88 1.93
CA LYS A 35 -15.82 3.23 0.53
C LYS A 35 -15.05 4.49 0.28
N GLY A 36 -14.42 4.54 -0.86
CA GLY A 36 -13.75 5.75 -1.29
C GLY A 36 -12.35 5.91 -0.79
N SER A 37 -11.87 5.01 0.03
CA SER A 37 -10.50 5.08 0.49
C SER A 37 -9.56 4.47 -0.54
N LEU A 38 -8.37 5.01 -0.64
CA LEU A 38 -7.39 4.55 -1.59
C LEU A 38 -6.05 4.39 -0.89
N GLU A 39 -5.37 3.31 -1.19
CA GLU A 39 -4.06 3.07 -0.62
C GLU A 39 -3.04 2.91 -1.74
N SER A 40 -1.87 3.47 -1.54
CA SER A 40 -0.79 3.41 -2.53
C SER A 40 0.44 2.91 -1.80
N ILE A 41 1.07 1.86 -2.33
CA ILE A 41 2.27 1.29 -1.74
C ILE A 41 3.40 1.41 -2.72
N THR A 42 4.51 1.99 -2.29
CA THR A 42 5.72 2.05 -3.09
C THR A 42 6.80 1.26 -2.38
N LEU A 43 7.38 0.31 -3.07
CA LEU A 43 8.40 -0.54 -2.48
C LEU A 43 9.77 -0.02 -2.86
N CYS A 44 10.64 0.13 -1.87
CA CYS A 44 11.99 0.60 -2.11
C CYS A 44 12.97 -0.55 -2.22
N THR A 45 12.81 -1.59 -1.41
CA THR A 45 13.67 -2.77 -1.47
C THR A 45 12.85 -4.01 -1.21
N GLY A 46 13.29 -5.14 -1.73
CA GLY A 46 12.66 -6.42 -1.49
C GLY A 46 11.46 -6.66 -2.39
N ASN A 47 10.62 -7.57 -1.97
CA ASN A 47 9.40 -7.91 -2.67
C ASN A 47 8.26 -7.93 -1.67
N LEU A 48 7.06 -7.67 -2.15
CA LEU A 48 5.90 -7.68 -1.27
C LEU A 48 4.72 -8.27 -2.04
N THR A 49 4.02 -9.20 -1.43
CA THR A 49 2.82 -9.77 -2.01
C THR A 49 1.62 -9.07 -1.41
N VAL A 50 0.78 -8.51 -2.25
CA VAL A 50 -0.39 -7.76 -1.84
C VAL A 50 -1.63 -8.50 -2.29
N THR A 51 -2.49 -8.82 -1.36
CA THR A 51 -3.77 -9.48 -1.66
C THR A 51 -4.89 -8.50 -1.33
N VAL A 52 -5.75 -8.26 -2.30
CA VAL A 52 -6.90 -7.38 -2.12
C VAL A 52 -8.11 -8.17 -2.58
N GLY A 53 -8.96 -8.54 -1.65
CA GLY A 53 -10.06 -9.44 -1.98
C GLY A 53 -9.51 -10.73 -2.54
N ASP A 54 -9.84 -11.03 -3.78
CA ASP A 54 -9.36 -12.23 -4.44
C ASP A 54 -8.15 -11.98 -5.34
N ASP A 55 -7.72 -10.75 -5.46
CA ASP A 55 -6.59 -10.42 -6.34
C ASP A 55 -5.29 -10.48 -5.58
N ILE A 56 -4.30 -11.11 -6.18
CA ILE A 56 -2.98 -11.23 -5.59
C ILE A 56 -1.96 -10.66 -6.55
N LYS A 57 -1.13 -9.76 -6.07
CA LYS A 57 -0.08 -9.17 -6.88
C LYS A 57 1.20 -9.11 -6.09
N THR A 58 2.31 -9.30 -6.76
CA THR A 58 3.62 -9.16 -6.14
C THR A 58 4.29 -7.94 -6.75
N ILE A 59 4.77 -7.05 -5.89
CA ILE A 59 5.50 -5.88 -6.36
C ILE A 59 6.95 -6.00 -5.95
N CYS A 60 7.81 -5.41 -6.77
CA CYS A 60 9.25 -5.42 -6.56
C CYS A 60 9.75 -4.02 -6.27
N ALA A 61 11.01 -3.94 -5.90
CA ALA A 61 11.61 -2.64 -5.61
C ALA A 61 11.43 -1.67 -6.76
N GLY A 62 11.02 -0.48 -6.46
CA GLY A 62 10.79 0.56 -7.45
C GLY A 62 9.37 0.60 -7.99
N GLU A 63 8.53 -0.34 -7.62
CA GLU A 63 7.17 -0.38 -8.13
C GLU A 63 6.19 0.20 -7.13
N THR A 64 5.10 0.74 -7.65
CA THR A 64 4.01 1.28 -6.84
C THR A 64 2.73 0.58 -7.22
N LEU A 65 1.97 0.16 -6.23
CA LEU A 65 0.67 -0.44 -6.43
C LEU A 65 -0.36 0.42 -5.73
N ARG A 66 -1.46 0.67 -6.42
CA ARG A 66 -2.55 1.46 -5.86
C ARG A 66 -3.82 0.63 -5.90
N TYR A 67 -4.57 0.66 -4.81
CA TYR A 67 -5.80 -0.11 -4.75
C TYR A 67 -6.79 0.55 -3.80
N GLN A 68 -8.06 0.20 -3.98
CA GLN A 68 -9.10 0.71 -3.10
C GLN A 68 -9.18 -0.18 -1.86
N THR A 69 -9.52 0.42 -0.73
CA THR A 69 -9.49 -0.30 0.53
C THR A 69 -10.89 -0.65 1.02
N ASP A 70 -11.86 -0.74 0.11
CA ASP A 70 -13.18 -1.18 0.47
C ASP A 70 -13.27 -2.71 0.58
N LEU A 71 -12.18 -3.41 0.31
CA LEU A 71 -12.10 -4.84 0.50
C LEU A 71 -10.99 -5.15 1.49
N PRO A 72 -11.07 -6.26 2.19
CA PRO A 72 -9.97 -6.66 3.07
C PRO A 72 -8.70 -6.86 2.26
N HIS A 73 -7.58 -6.49 2.83
CA HIS A 73 -6.32 -6.62 2.12
C HIS A 73 -5.22 -7.07 3.05
N LYS A 74 -4.20 -7.67 2.47
CA LYS A 74 -3.11 -8.26 3.22
C LYS A 74 -1.81 -7.99 2.48
N LEU A 75 -0.78 -7.66 3.24
CA LEU A 75 0.56 -7.46 2.72
C LEU A 75 1.45 -8.51 3.37
N LYS A 76 2.24 -9.19 2.58
CA LYS A 76 3.12 -10.22 3.13
C LYS A 76 4.45 -10.24 2.40
N ASN A 77 5.52 -10.34 3.17
CA ASN A 77 6.84 -10.51 2.60
C ASN A 77 7.11 -12.00 2.48
N GLU A 78 6.95 -12.52 1.27
CA GLU A 78 7.20 -13.93 1.00
C GLU A 78 8.59 -14.20 0.48
N GLY A 79 9.45 -13.20 0.46
CA GLY A 79 10.81 -13.36 0.04
C GLY A 79 11.71 -13.75 1.20
N ASN A 80 13.02 -13.69 0.95
CA ASN A 80 14.00 -14.04 1.97
C ASN A 80 14.84 -12.86 2.41
N LYS A 81 14.42 -11.65 2.08
CA LYS A 81 15.10 -10.43 2.50
C LYS A 81 14.04 -9.48 3.03
N ASP A 82 14.47 -8.50 3.82
CA ASP A 82 13.56 -7.49 4.31
C ASP A 82 13.01 -6.66 3.16
N SER A 83 11.76 -6.26 3.30
CA SER A 83 11.12 -5.36 2.35
C SER A 83 10.87 -4.04 3.04
N HIS A 84 11.16 -2.96 2.33
CA HIS A 84 11.04 -1.62 2.88
C HIS A 84 10.34 -0.73 1.86
N GLY A 85 9.43 0.08 2.33
CA GLY A 85 8.72 0.97 1.44
C GLY A 85 7.87 1.96 2.19
N PHE A 86 6.99 2.60 1.43
CA PHE A 86 6.10 3.62 1.97
C PHE A 86 4.68 3.32 1.55
N MET A 87 3.76 3.71 2.40
CA MET A 87 2.35 3.51 2.16
C MET A 87 1.61 4.82 2.38
N VAL A 88 0.75 5.18 1.47
CA VAL A 88 -0.04 6.40 1.56
C VAL A 88 -1.50 6.02 1.51
N ASN A 89 -2.25 6.46 2.49
CA ASN A 89 -3.69 6.25 2.53
C ASN A 89 -4.40 7.58 2.34
N LEU A 90 -5.31 7.61 1.39
CA LEU A 90 -6.14 8.77 1.14
C LEU A 90 -7.53 8.45 1.65
N LEU A 91 -7.91 9.08 2.71
CA LEU A 91 -9.17 8.76 3.40
C LEU A 91 -10.28 9.77 3.12
#